data_0c9e98a2e4f2f47aac27341a378a63cb
#
_entry.id   0c9e98a2e4f2f47aac27341a378a63cb
#
_cell.length_a   1.000
_cell.length_b   1.000
_cell.length_c   1.000
_cell.angle_alpha   90.00
_cell.angle_beta   90.00
_cell.angle_gamma   90.00
#
_symmetry.space_group_name_H-M   'P 1'
#
loop_
_entity.id
_entity.type
_entity.pdbx_description
1 polymer ?
#
loop_
_entity_poly.entity_id
_entity_poly.type
_entity_poly.pdbx_seq_one_letter_code
_entity_poly.pdbx_strand_id
1 'polypeptide(L)'
;MRTRPTPWRVRTAAALTTLALTGLAACGSSGSGDGEEIVVGVFSWTAAGVQAEILSQVAEEHPELGVSEIVQQNVDPAVGWAGIDKGDVDVLVEVNLPNQQQFADEAAETTELVSETYGGAVQGWFVPAYLVEEGGAAEGLTSVDQLAEEKYADAVGGVLYDADPGWVTTEQNAARIEGFGLEIEHNPSSEAAELAELKRAYDDEEPILVYLYRPHWVFDEYDLVQLEEPNPYVEGAFTDGGPTDVAIPTLAANIAARKDLQDRAPEFVEFLKNVEIPLEDVEALLAAANADSSLTPEDLATQWLDENADLVESWLP
;
A
#
# COMPACT_ATOMS: atom_id res chain seq x y z
N MET A 1 41.07 40.61 46.61
CA MET A 1 40.17 40.86 47.75
C MET A 1 39.14 39.75 47.81
N ARG A 2 39.17 39.03 48.90
CA ARG A 2 38.27 37.87 49.17
C ARG A 2 37.04 38.36 49.88
N THR A 3 35.85 37.93 49.53
CA THR A 3 34.68 37.89 50.45
C THR A 3 33.88 36.59 50.22
N ARG A 4 33.82 35.80 51.28
CA ARG A 4 32.99 34.56 51.41
C ARG A 4 31.59 34.93 51.85
N PRO A 5 30.52 34.20 51.43
CA PRO A 5 29.22 34.34 52.05
C PRO A 5 29.02 33.29 53.20
N THR A 6 28.28 33.74 54.19
CA THR A 6 27.91 33.08 55.46
C THR A 6 26.76 32.08 55.25
N PRO A 7 26.67 30.97 56.01
CA PRO A 7 25.58 30.02 55.88
C PRO A 7 24.39 30.37 56.79
N TRP A 8 23.18 30.28 56.21
CA TRP A 8 21.91 30.42 56.93
C TRP A 8 21.42 29.03 57.44
N ARG A 9 21.16 28.99 58.74
CA ARG A 9 20.65 27.82 59.44
C ARG A 9 19.13 27.69 59.23
N VAL A 10 18.68 26.55 58.73
CA VAL A 10 17.26 26.17 58.67
C VAL A 10 16.89 25.40 59.97
N ARG A 11 15.86 25.86 60.62
CA ARG A 11 15.25 25.22 61.80
C ARG A 11 14.17 24.23 61.30
N THR A 12 14.32 22.96 61.64
CA THR A 12 13.33 21.90 61.50
C THR A 12 12.17 22.08 62.51
N ALA A 13 10.95 22.13 62.00
CA ALA A 13 9.74 21.88 62.78
C ALA A 13 9.05 20.62 62.24
N ALA A 14 8.99 19.59 63.04
CA ALA A 14 8.24 18.34 62.79
C ALA A 14 6.77 18.58 63.16
N ALA A 15 5.86 18.41 62.21
CA ALA A 15 4.44 18.27 62.52
C ALA A 15 3.97 16.88 62.00
N LEU A 16 3.66 16.00 62.92
CA LEU A 16 2.93 14.75 62.62
C LEU A 16 1.47 15.11 62.34
N THR A 17 1.02 14.79 61.11
CA THR A 17 -0.41 14.77 60.80
C THR A 17 -0.76 13.36 60.25
N THR A 18 -1.47 12.63 61.03
CA THR A 18 -2.13 11.38 60.63
C THR A 18 -3.22 11.67 59.61
N LEU A 19 -3.08 11.17 58.38
CA LEU A 19 -4.12 11.26 57.39
C LEU A 19 -4.75 9.88 57.16
N ALA A 20 -6.04 9.82 57.41
CA ALA A 20 -6.89 8.66 57.20
C ALA A 20 -6.95 8.33 55.66
N LEU A 21 -6.69 7.09 55.31
CA LEU A 21 -6.99 6.55 53.98
C LEU A 21 -8.51 6.41 53.84
N THR A 22 -9.13 7.31 53.15
CA THR A 22 -10.42 7.09 52.49
C THR A 22 -10.11 6.78 51.04
N GLY A 23 -10.32 5.52 50.66
CA GLY A 23 -10.29 5.08 49.28
C GLY A 23 -11.41 5.76 48.46
N LEU A 24 -11.04 6.65 47.59
CA LEU A 24 -11.88 7.00 46.45
C LEU A 24 -11.40 6.14 45.28
N ALA A 25 -12.15 5.10 45.00
CA ALA A 25 -12.19 4.50 43.70
C ALA A 25 -12.81 5.56 42.77
N ALA A 26 -11.96 6.38 42.13
CA ALA A 26 -12.37 7.18 41.00
C ALA A 26 -12.40 6.24 39.78
N CYS A 27 -13.54 5.61 39.51
CA CYS A 27 -13.90 5.21 38.17
C CYS A 27 -14.03 6.49 37.36
N GLY A 28 -12.96 6.90 36.72
CA GLY A 28 -13.00 7.86 35.64
C GLY A 28 -13.49 7.15 34.39
N SER A 29 -14.81 7.06 34.20
CA SER A 29 -15.37 6.89 32.88
C SER A 29 -15.19 8.21 32.13
N SER A 30 -14.06 8.39 31.49
CA SER A 30 -13.99 9.23 30.30
C SER A 30 -14.83 8.49 29.25
N GLY A 31 -15.93 9.10 28.81
CA GLY A 31 -16.74 8.59 27.73
C GLY A 31 -15.98 8.66 26.40
N SER A 32 -15.23 7.63 26.13
CA SER A 32 -14.94 7.14 24.80
C SER A 32 -16.06 6.14 24.47
N GLY A 33 -16.57 6.12 23.25
CA GLY A 33 -17.56 5.16 22.81
C GLY A 33 -17.14 3.72 23.19
N ASP A 34 -18.12 2.85 23.44
CA ASP A 34 -17.86 1.44 23.76
C ASP A 34 -17.29 0.72 22.53
N GLY A 35 -16.01 0.89 22.16
CA GLY A 35 -15.35 0.23 21.03
C GLY A 35 -13.82 0.35 21.09
N GLU A 36 -13.16 -0.45 20.30
CA GLU A 36 -11.70 -0.47 20.14
C GLU A 36 -11.23 0.63 19.17
N GLU A 37 -10.09 1.24 19.46
CA GLU A 37 -9.32 2.02 18.48
C GLU A 37 -8.51 1.05 17.63
N ILE A 38 -8.65 1.13 16.29
CA ILE A 38 -8.00 0.25 15.33
C ILE A 38 -7.00 1.06 14.49
N VAL A 39 -5.75 0.64 14.47
CA VAL A 39 -4.71 1.24 13.62
C VAL A 39 -4.63 0.49 12.29
N VAL A 40 -4.96 1.17 11.21
CA VAL A 40 -4.87 0.64 9.83
C VAL A 40 -3.62 1.18 9.15
N GLY A 41 -2.72 0.30 8.76
CA GLY A 41 -1.58 0.64 7.91
C GLY A 41 -2.02 0.75 6.45
N VAL A 42 -1.75 1.91 5.86
CA VAL A 42 -2.15 2.28 4.50
C VAL A 42 -0.91 2.46 3.64
N PHE A 43 -0.81 1.70 2.57
CA PHE A 43 0.29 1.81 1.61
C PHE A 43 0.15 3.05 0.72
N SER A 44 1.23 3.44 0.05
CA SER A 44 1.32 4.73 -0.66
C SER A 44 0.55 4.81 -1.98
N TRP A 45 0.05 3.70 -2.53
CA TRP A 45 -0.74 3.71 -3.76
C TRP A 45 -2.21 4.04 -3.51
N THR A 46 -2.86 4.64 -4.51
CA THR A 46 -4.19 5.25 -4.39
C THR A 46 -5.27 4.27 -3.92
N ALA A 47 -5.27 3.02 -4.43
CA ALA A 47 -6.27 2.02 -4.05
C ALA A 47 -6.26 1.70 -2.55
N ALA A 48 -5.06 1.69 -1.91
CA ALA A 48 -4.94 1.45 -0.47
C ALA A 48 -5.60 2.56 0.36
N GLY A 49 -5.45 3.82 -0.06
CA GLY A 49 -6.11 4.95 0.58
C GLY A 49 -7.64 4.85 0.50
N VAL A 50 -8.18 4.53 -0.67
CA VAL A 50 -9.64 4.39 -0.86
C VAL A 50 -10.18 3.20 -0.06
N GLN A 51 -9.50 2.06 -0.08
CA GLN A 51 -9.93 0.89 0.70
C GLN A 51 -9.92 1.17 2.21
N ALA A 52 -8.91 1.87 2.73
CA ALA A 52 -8.85 2.26 4.14
C ALA A 52 -10.01 3.20 4.52
N GLU A 53 -10.38 4.13 3.64
CA GLU A 53 -11.54 5.01 3.85
C GLU A 53 -12.86 4.25 3.82
N ILE A 54 -13.04 3.29 2.91
CA ILE A 54 -14.21 2.41 2.89
C ILE A 54 -14.38 1.71 4.25
N LEU A 55 -13.30 1.09 4.78
CA LEU A 55 -13.36 0.44 6.08
C LEU A 55 -13.67 1.42 7.21
N SER A 56 -13.10 2.63 7.15
CA SER A 56 -13.30 3.67 8.17
C SER A 56 -14.73 4.14 8.22
N GLN A 57 -15.31 4.46 7.07
CA GLN A 57 -16.70 4.96 7.00
C GLN A 57 -17.72 3.87 7.37
N VAL A 58 -17.53 2.62 6.94
CA VAL A 58 -18.39 1.52 7.36
C VAL A 58 -18.30 1.30 8.88
N ALA A 59 -17.11 1.34 9.47
CA ALA A 59 -16.97 1.18 10.92
C ALA A 59 -17.60 2.34 11.70
N GLU A 60 -17.57 3.57 11.18
CA GLU A 60 -18.23 4.73 11.79
C GLU A 60 -19.76 4.64 11.73
N GLU A 61 -20.31 4.13 10.61
CA GLU A 61 -21.74 3.97 10.43
C GLU A 61 -22.32 2.77 11.18
N HIS A 62 -21.46 1.77 11.53
CA HIS A 62 -21.84 0.50 12.13
C HIS A 62 -21.16 0.29 13.50
N PRO A 63 -21.61 1.00 14.57
CA PRO A 63 -21.01 0.87 15.90
C PRO A 63 -21.11 -0.55 16.51
N GLU A 64 -22.00 -1.41 15.96
CA GLU A 64 -22.09 -2.83 16.31
C GLU A 64 -20.83 -3.62 15.95
N LEU A 65 -19.97 -3.12 15.06
CA LEU A 65 -18.66 -3.72 14.77
C LEU A 65 -17.67 -3.59 15.92
N GLY A 66 -18.01 -2.81 16.97
CA GLY A 66 -17.18 -2.68 18.16
C GLY A 66 -15.94 -1.82 17.96
N VAL A 67 -15.89 -0.97 16.93
CA VAL A 67 -14.83 -0.02 16.64
C VAL A 67 -15.24 1.37 17.07
N SER A 68 -14.40 2.08 17.82
CA SER A 68 -14.64 3.47 18.22
C SER A 68 -13.99 4.48 17.28
N GLU A 69 -12.87 4.12 16.68
CA GLU A 69 -12.09 4.96 15.75
C GLU A 69 -11.17 4.09 14.90
N ILE A 70 -11.01 4.41 13.63
CA ILE A 70 -9.93 3.90 12.79
C ILE A 70 -8.89 4.99 12.60
N VAL A 71 -7.66 4.70 13.03
CA VAL A 71 -6.50 5.58 12.86
C VAL A 71 -5.68 5.09 11.67
N GLN A 72 -5.67 5.83 10.59
CA GLN A 72 -4.90 5.49 9.40
C GLN A 72 -3.44 5.95 9.53
N GLN A 73 -2.51 5.05 9.23
CA GLN A 73 -1.08 5.30 9.27
C GLN A 73 -0.44 4.96 7.92
N ASN A 74 0.12 5.96 7.22
CA ASN A 74 0.85 5.71 5.99
C ASN A 74 2.15 4.95 6.27
N VAL A 75 2.36 3.84 5.58
CA VAL A 75 3.51 2.95 5.75
C VAL A 75 3.97 2.38 4.41
N ASP A 76 5.28 2.10 4.31
CA ASP A 76 5.79 1.22 3.24
C ASP A 76 5.57 -0.25 3.62
N PRO A 77 5.54 -1.19 2.64
CA PRO A 77 5.26 -2.59 2.93
C PRO A 77 6.10 -3.19 4.06
N ALA A 78 7.43 -3.07 4.02
CA ALA A 78 8.30 -3.61 5.06
C ALA A 78 8.03 -2.99 6.45
N VAL A 79 7.72 -1.69 6.51
CA VAL A 79 7.40 -0.98 7.77
C VAL A 79 6.03 -1.39 8.28
N GLY A 80 5.03 -1.50 7.41
CA GLY A 80 3.68 -1.95 7.76
C GLY A 80 3.68 -3.36 8.35
N TRP A 81 4.35 -4.30 7.68
CA TRP A 81 4.48 -5.67 8.17
C TRP A 81 5.26 -5.78 9.48
N ALA A 82 6.33 -4.99 9.65
CA ALA A 82 7.03 -4.92 10.92
C ALA A 82 6.17 -4.27 12.03
N GLY A 83 5.29 -3.34 11.69
CA GLY A 83 4.35 -2.68 12.59
C GLY A 83 3.26 -3.66 13.06
N ILE A 84 2.64 -4.40 12.13
CA ILE A 84 1.58 -5.36 12.47
C ILE A 84 2.12 -6.52 13.32
N ASP A 85 3.32 -7.01 13.03
CA ASP A 85 3.96 -8.07 13.83
C ASP A 85 4.23 -7.61 15.28
N LYS A 86 4.61 -6.35 15.49
CA LYS A 86 4.88 -5.77 16.81
C LYS A 86 3.63 -5.30 17.56
N GLY A 87 2.52 -5.07 16.87
CA GLY A 87 1.28 -4.55 17.42
C GLY A 87 1.18 -3.02 17.40
N ASP A 88 1.97 -2.35 16.56
CA ASP A 88 1.86 -0.91 16.29
C ASP A 88 0.78 -0.63 15.23
N VAL A 89 0.41 -1.63 14.44
CA VAL A 89 -0.63 -1.65 13.41
C VAL A 89 -1.52 -2.87 13.68
N ASP A 90 -2.84 -2.75 13.53
CA ASP A 90 -3.80 -3.83 13.74
C ASP A 90 -4.22 -4.51 12.43
N VAL A 91 -4.34 -3.73 11.35
CA VAL A 91 -4.80 -4.17 10.03
C VAL A 91 -3.91 -3.55 8.94
N LEU A 92 -3.60 -4.32 7.91
CA LEU A 92 -3.02 -3.84 6.66
C LEU A 92 -4.04 -4.06 5.53
N VAL A 93 -4.29 -3.05 4.74
CA VAL A 93 -5.13 -3.12 3.54
C VAL A 93 -4.28 -3.16 2.29
N GLU A 94 -4.85 -3.67 1.18
CA GLU A 94 -4.13 -3.74 -0.10
C GLU A 94 -2.80 -4.53 -0.02
N VAL A 95 -2.80 -5.60 0.77
CA VAL A 95 -1.66 -6.53 0.83
C VAL A 95 -1.59 -7.31 -0.48
N ASN A 96 -0.66 -6.94 -1.33
CA ASN A 96 -0.51 -7.50 -2.67
C ASN A 96 0.30 -8.80 -2.65
N LEU A 97 -0.37 -9.94 -2.85
CA LEU A 97 0.25 -11.26 -2.94
C LEU A 97 0.39 -11.72 -4.41
N PRO A 98 1.48 -12.44 -4.74
CA PRO A 98 2.53 -12.95 -3.83
C PRO A 98 3.68 -11.98 -3.55
N ASN A 99 3.68 -10.73 -4.02
CA ASN A 99 4.79 -9.79 -3.81
C ASN A 99 5.19 -9.65 -2.34
N GLN A 100 4.20 -9.59 -1.45
CA GLN A 100 4.42 -9.43 -0.01
C GLN A 100 4.39 -10.77 0.76
N GLN A 101 4.43 -11.93 0.06
CA GLN A 101 4.30 -13.25 0.68
C GLN A 101 5.38 -13.50 1.74
N GLN A 102 6.62 -13.09 1.50
CA GLN A 102 7.70 -13.27 2.46
C GLN A 102 7.38 -12.57 3.80
N PHE A 103 6.87 -11.35 3.75
CA PHE A 103 6.50 -10.61 4.96
C PHE A 103 5.33 -11.28 5.69
N ALA A 104 4.33 -11.77 4.93
CA ALA A 104 3.19 -12.50 5.49
C ALA A 104 3.64 -13.78 6.19
N ASP A 105 4.58 -14.53 5.61
CA ASP A 105 5.14 -15.74 6.19
C ASP A 105 5.94 -15.44 7.46
N GLU A 106 6.74 -14.37 7.46
CA GLU A 106 7.53 -13.94 8.63
C GLU A 106 6.63 -13.49 9.79
N ALA A 107 5.49 -12.84 9.51
CA ALA A 107 4.52 -12.38 10.51
C ALA A 107 3.44 -13.43 10.85
N ALA A 108 3.51 -14.64 10.29
CA ALA A 108 2.43 -15.64 10.39
C ALA A 108 2.14 -16.14 11.82
N GLU A 109 3.00 -15.90 12.81
CA GLU A 109 2.70 -16.22 14.20
C GLU A 109 1.68 -15.25 14.83
N THR A 110 1.73 -13.97 14.45
CA THR A 110 0.94 -12.87 15.04
C THR A 110 -0.18 -12.38 14.14
N THR A 111 -0.08 -12.60 12.83
CA THR A 111 -0.94 -12.04 11.79
C THR A 111 -1.56 -13.13 10.92
N GLU A 112 -2.72 -12.86 10.35
CA GLU A 112 -3.37 -13.71 9.35
C GLU A 112 -3.93 -12.86 8.20
N LEU A 113 -4.02 -13.45 7.01
CA LEU A 113 -4.79 -12.91 5.89
C LEU A 113 -6.26 -13.25 6.14
N VAL A 114 -7.12 -12.23 6.18
CA VAL A 114 -8.55 -12.41 6.54
C VAL A 114 -9.46 -12.43 5.33
N SER A 115 -9.11 -11.72 4.25
CA SER A 115 -9.85 -11.74 2.98
C SER A 115 -8.95 -11.44 1.81
N GLU A 116 -9.32 -11.93 0.62
CA GLU A 116 -8.88 -11.42 -0.68
C GLU A 116 -9.93 -10.42 -1.14
N THR A 117 -9.58 -9.14 -1.25
CA THR A 117 -10.52 -8.09 -1.62
C THR A 117 -10.78 -8.06 -3.13
N TYR A 118 -9.76 -8.31 -3.93
CA TYR A 118 -9.87 -8.59 -5.36
C TYR A 118 -8.61 -9.29 -5.88
N GLY A 119 -8.73 -9.97 -7.02
CA GLY A 119 -7.61 -10.64 -7.69
C GLY A 119 -7.48 -10.21 -9.14
N GLY A 120 -6.43 -10.71 -9.81
CA GLY A 120 -6.22 -10.50 -11.24
C GLY A 120 -5.51 -9.20 -11.61
N ALA A 121 -4.95 -8.49 -10.65
CA ALA A 121 -4.15 -7.28 -10.89
C ALA A 121 -2.86 -7.63 -11.66
N VAL A 122 -2.69 -7.05 -12.84
CA VAL A 122 -1.56 -7.28 -13.76
C VAL A 122 -0.54 -6.16 -13.59
N GLN A 123 0.73 -6.50 -13.69
CA GLN A 123 1.84 -5.55 -13.62
C GLN A 123 2.92 -5.91 -14.64
N GLY A 124 3.73 -4.95 -15.02
CA GLY A 124 4.78 -5.18 -16.02
C GLY A 124 5.43 -3.91 -16.53
N TRP A 125 6.20 -4.04 -17.60
CA TRP A 125 6.86 -2.93 -18.27
C TRP A 125 6.09 -2.55 -19.52
N PHE A 126 5.89 -1.24 -19.69
CA PHE A 126 5.06 -0.66 -20.74
C PHE A 126 5.84 0.37 -21.54
N VAL A 127 5.46 0.49 -22.79
CA VAL A 127 5.93 1.53 -23.71
C VAL A 127 4.75 2.16 -24.41
N PRO A 128 4.80 3.45 -24.82
CA PRO A 128 3.79 4.05 -25.66
C PRO A 128 3.64 3.31 -27.01
N ALA A 129 2.40 3.14 -27.48
CA ALA A 129 2.10 2.44 -28.71
C ALA A 129 2.83 3.03 -29.91
N TYR A 130 2.97 4.36 -29.99
CA TYR A 130 3.68 5.04 -31.08
C TYR A 130 5.15 4.62 -31.23
N LEU A 131 5.78 4.03 -30.21
CA LEU A 131 7.17 3.53 -30.29
C LEU A 131 7.25 2.19 -31.01
N VAL A 132 6.27 1.32 -30.85
CA VAL A 132 6.32 -0.09 -31.31
C VAL A 132 5.48 -0.35 -32.56
N GLU A 133 4.61 0.58 -32.93
CA GLU A 133 3.82 0.53 -34.18
C GLU A 133 4.69 0.68 -35.42
N GLU A 134 4.11 0.39 -36.60
CA GLU A 134 4.79 0.50 -37.90
C GLU A 134 5.37 1.93 -38.10
N GLY A 135 6.69 2.00 -38.23
CA GLY A 135 7.44 3.25 -38.37
C GLY A 135 7.87 3.88 -37.05
N GLY A 136 7.52 3.31 -35.91
CA GLY A 136 7.99 3.74 -34.59
C GLY A 136 9.46 3.44 -34.35
N ALA A 137 10.08 4.15 -33.40
CA ALA A 137 11.52 4.03 -33.11
C ALA A 137 11.91 2.62 -32.62
N ALA A 138 11.00 1.95 -31.92
CA ALA A 138 11.17 0.60 -31.40
C ALA A 138 10.31 -0.42 -32.17
N GLU A 139 9.99 -0.20 -33.45
CA GLU A 139 9.23 -1.15 -34.26
C GLU A 139 9.79 -2.56 -34.15
N GLY A 140 8.90 -3.52 -33.79
CA GLY A 140 9.25 -4.92 -33.60
C GLY A 140 9.70 -5.30 -32.20
N LEU A 141 9.77 -4.34 -31.24
CA LEU A 141 9.90 -4.63 -29.83
C LEU A 141 8.55 -5.16 -29.32
N THR A 142 8.55 -6.38 -28.78
CA THR A 142 7.35 -7.01 -28.24
C THR A 142 7.57 -7.65 -26.86
N SER A 143 8.83 -7.88 -26.46
CA SER A 143 9.17 -8.66 -25.27
C SER A 143 10.32 -8.02 -24.49
N VAL A 144 10.32 -8.23 -23.18
CA VAL A 144 11.29 -7.65 -22.22
C VAL A 144 12.74 -8.07 -22.56
N ASP A 145 12.97 -9.33 -22.93
CA ASP A 145 14.32 -9.85 -23.23
C ASP A 145 14.96 -9.20 -24.47
N GLN A 146 14.14 -8.68 -25.40
CA GLN A 146 14.66 -7.94 -26.56
C GLN A 146 15.35 -6.62 -26.17
N LEU A 147 15.09 -6.08 -24.99
CA LEU A 147 15.81 -4.90 -24.47
C LEU A 147 17.31 -5.18 -24.21
N ALA A 148 17.76 -6.42 -24.26
CA ALA A 148 19.18 -6.76 -24.30
C ALA A 148 19.85 -6.38 -25.64
N GLU A 149 19.07 -6.11 -26.70
CA GLU A 149 19.57 -5.56 -27.95
C GLU A 149 19.69 -4.02 -27.83
N GLU A 150 20.89 -3.46 -27.95
CA GLU A 150 21.19 -2.02 -27.82
C GLU A 150 20.21 -1.14 -28.62
N LYS A 151 19.80 -1.59 -29.82
CA LYS A 151 18.86 -0.83 -30.67
C LYS A 151 17.50 -0.62 -30.01
N TYR A 152 17.00 -1.60 -29.22
CA TYR A 152 15.72 -1.48 -28.53
C TYR A 152 15.87 -0.75 -27.19
N ALA A 153 16.95 -0.99 -26.45
CA ALA A 153 17.26 -0.23 -25.25
C ALA A 153 17.35 1.28 -25.58
N ASP A 154 18.10 1.65 -26.62
CA ASP A 154 18.20 3.06 -27.08
C ASP A 154 16.85 3.61 -27.55
N ALA A 155 16.06 2.80 -28.28
CA ALA A 155 14.77 3.21 -28.84
C ALA A 155 13.70 3.50 -27.78
N VAL A 156 13.83 2.93 -26.60
CA VAL A 156 12.93 3.21 -25.44
C VAL A 156 13.55 4.22 -24.45
N GLY A 157 14.71 4.80 -24.76
CA GLY A 157 15.36 5.83 -23.96
C GLY A 157 16.42 5.31 -22.97
N GLY A 158 16.68 4.00 -22.90
CA GLY A 158 17.73 3.41 -22.06
C GLY A 158 17.48 3.47 -20.56
N VAL A 159 16.28 3.80 -20.12
CA VAL A 159 15.92 3.97 -18.69
C VAL A 159 14.58 3.29 -18.43
N LEU A 160 14.51 2.46 -17.39
CA LEU A 160 13.25 2.04 -16.79
C LEU A 160 12.87 3.06 -15.72
N TYR A 161 11.81 3.82 -15.95
CA TYR A 161 11.16 4.60 -14.91
C TYR A 161 10.29 3.69 -14.07
N ASP A 162 10.44 3.77 -12.76
CA ASP A 162 9.83 2.84 -11.81
C ASP A 162 9.23 3.62 -10.63
N ALA A 163 8.33 2.97 -9.92
CA ALA A 163 7.59 3.53 -8.81
C ALA A 163 8.45 3.65 -7.52
N ASP A 164 7.80 3.76 -6.37
CA ASP A 164 8.43 4.05 -5.09
C ASP A 164 9.52 3.03 -4.71
N PRO A 165 10.72 3.50 -4.31
CA PRO A 165 11.82 2.62 -3.90
C PRO A 165 11.49 1.67 -2.73
N GLY A 166 10.41 1.95 -1.97
CA GLY A 166 9.92 1.10 -0.89
C GLY A 166 9.00 -0.04 -1.34
N TRP A 167 8.64 -0.09 -2.62
CA TRP A 167 7.81 -1.17 -3.13
C TRP A 167 8.62 -2.43 -3.42
N VAL A 168 8.03 -3.59 -3.11
CA VAL A 168 8.65 -4.89 -3.42
C VAL A 168 8.91 -5.05 -4.90
N THR A 169 8.01 -4.55 -5.75
CA THR A 169 8.14 -4.63 -7.21
C THR A 169 9.34 -3.86 -7.75
N THR A 170 9.69 -2.74 -7.13
CA THR A 170 10.87 -1.95 -7.50
C THR A 170 12.16 -2.76 -7.29
N GLU A 171 12.26 -3.53 -6.20
CA GLU A 171 13.38 -4.46 -5.99
C GLU A 171 13.36 -5.61 -7.00
N GLN A 172 12.19 -6.14 -7.33
CA GLN A 172 12.03 -7.17 -8.36
C GLN A 172 12.43 -6.65 -9.74
N ASN A 173 12.07 -5.41 -10.11
CA ASN A 173 12.47 -4.79 -11.37
C ASN A 173 13.99 -4.61 -11.47
N ALA A 174 14.65 -4.18 -10.40
CA ALA A 174 16.12 -4.14 -10.35
C ALA A 174 16.74 -5.52 -10.59
N ALA A 175 16.22 -6.56 -9.93
CA ALA A 175 16.67 -7.93 -10.11
C ALA A 175 16.42 -8.46 -11.53
N ARG A 176 15.33 -8.06 -12.18
CA ARG A 176 14.99 -8.42 -13.57
C ARG A 176 15.97 -7.80 -14.58
N ILE A 177 16.33 -6.52 -14.39
CA ILE A 177 17.35 -5.87 -15.23
C ILE A 177 18.64 -6.68 -15.22
N GLU A 178 19.09 -7.12 -14.05
CA GLU A 178 20.28 -7.97 -13.92
C GLU A 178 20.04 -9.36 -14.51
N GLY A 179 18.90 -9.99 -14.22
CA GLY A 179 18.56 -11.36 -14.65
C GLY A 179 18.47 -11.51 -16.16
N PHE A 180 17.85 -10.55 -16.84
CA PHE A 180 17.80 -10.51 -18.31
C PHE A 180 19.09 -9.95 -18.94
N GLY A 181 20.05 -9.45 -18.13
CA GLY A 181 21.31 -8.87 -18.62
C GLY A 181 21.09 -7.60 -19.43
N LEU A 182 20.15 -6.74 -19.01
CA LEU A 182 19.81 -5.51 -19.72
C LEU A 182 20.82 -4.39 -19.39
N GLU A 183 21.20 -3.62 -20.39
CA GLU A 183 22.04 -2.43 -20.23
C GLU A 183 21.19 -1.15 -20.22
N ILE A 184 20.18 -1.09 -19.32
CA ILE A 184 19.32 0.06 -19.09
C ILE A 184 19.50 0.59 -17.66
N GLU A 185 19.30 1.88 -17.47
CA GLU A 185 19.30 2.51 -16.16
C GLU A 185 17.99 2.21 -15.41
N HIS A 186 18.06 1.94 -14.11
CA HIS A 186 16.89 1.82 -13.24
C HIS A 186 16.68 3.15 -12.50
N ASN A 187 15.54 3.78 -12.69
CA ASN A 187 15.21 5.09 -12.10
C ASN A 187 13.94 5.04 -11.25
N PRO A 188 14.02 4.48 -10.03
CA PRO A 188 12.88 4.47 -9.12
C PRO A 188 12.61 5.87 -8.55
N SER A 189 11.32 6.21 -8.45
CA SER A 189 10.86 7.48 -7.89
C SER A 189 9.50 7.31 -7.22
N SER A 190 8.87 8.39 -6.74
CA SER A 190 7.47 8.25 -6.32
C SER A 190 6.57 8.00 -7.54
N GLU A 191 5.48 7.26 -7.37
CA GLU A 191 4.49 7.02 -8.42
C GLU A 191 4.06 8.32 -9.13
N ALA A 192 3.83 9.39 -8.36
CA ALA A 192 3.49 10.69 -8.92
C ALA A 192 4.59 11.28 -9.83
N ALA A 193 5.87 11.04 -9.51
CA ALA A 193 6.99 11.52 -10.32
C ALA A 193 7.17 10.66 -11.58
N GLU A 194 7.00 9.34 -11.47
CA GLU A 194 6.97 8.40 -12.58
C GLU A 194 5.87 8.78 -13.59
N LEU A 195 4.64 8.99 -13.13
CA LEU A 195 3.51 9.37 -13.97
C LEU A 195 3.66 10.76 -14.61
N ALA A 196 4.29 11.69 -13.90
CA ALA A 196 4.62 13.01 -14.47
C ALA A 196 5.63 12.90 -15.62
N GLU A 197 6.61 11.99 -15.50
CA GLU A 197 7.59 11.74 -16.57
C GLU A 197 6.94 11.00 -17.74
N LEU A 198 6.06 10.02 -17.49
CA LEU A 198 5.27 9.36 -18.52
C LEU A 198 4.44 10.39 -19.31
N LYS A 199 3.72 11.25 -18.60
CA LYS A 199 2.93 12.32 -19.24
C LYS A 199 3.80 13.21 -20.11
N ARG A 200 4.95 13.67 -19.59
CA ARG A 200 5.87 14.55 -20.35
C ARG A 200 6.35 13.85 -21.62
N ALA A 201 6.83 12.61 -21.49
CA ALA A 201 7.34 11.87 -22.64
C ALA A 201 6.24 11.57 -23.66
N TYR A 202 5.04 11.24 -23.21
CA TYR A 202 3.90 10.94 -24.08
C TYR A 202 3.44 12.20 -24.85
N ASP A 203 3.33 13.35 -24.18
CA ASP A 203 2.93 14.62 -24.81
C ASP A 203 3.94 15.10 -25.86
N ASP A 204 5.24 14.80 -25.66
CA ASP A 204 6.33 15.18 -26.58
C ASP A 204 6.66 14.07 -27.61
N GLU A 205 5.95 12.94 -27.60
CA GLU A 205 6.24 11.73 -28.41
C GLU A 205 7.70 11.25 -28.24
N GLU A 206 8.25 11.38 -27.01
CA GLU A 206 9.61 10.94 -26.67
C GLU A 206 9.65 9.47 -26.21
N PRO A 207 10.80 8.78 -26.38
CA PRO A 207 10.98 7.43 -25.86
C PRO A 207 10.82 7.36 -24.34
N ILE A 208 10.07 6.34 -23.87
CA ILE A 208 9.99 6.01 -22.45
C ILE A 208 9.68 4.50 -22.28
N LEU A 209 10.30 3.90 -21.27
CA LEU A 209 9.95 2.59 -20.73
C LEU A 209 9.57 2.78 -19.26
N VAL A 210 8.39 2.32 -18.88
CA VAL A 210 7.82 2.57 -17.56
C VAL A 210 7.28 1.27 -16.96
N TYR A 211 7.47 1.09 -15.63
CA TYR A 211 6.75 0.07 -14.88
C TYR A 211 5.35 0.58 -14.56
N LEU A 212 4.34 -0.23 -14.79
CA LEU A 212 2.96 0.09 -14.42
C LEU A 212 2.22 -1.18 -13.99
N TYR A 213 1.05 -0.98 -13.40
CA TYR A 213 0.18 -2.05 -12.94
C TYR A 213 -1.29 -1.73 -13.25
N ARG A 214 -2.11 -2.77 -13.34
CA ARG A 214 -3.57 -2.66 -13.40
C ARG A 214 -4.17 -3.21 -12.12
N PRO A 215 -5.24 -2.61 -11.60
CA PRO A 215 -5.99 -1.47 -12.13
C PRO A 215 -5.25 -0.12 -11.98
N HIS A 216 -5.29 0.72 -13.00
CA HIS A 216 -4.73 2.08 -12.98
C HIS A 216 -5.34 2.94 -14.08
N TRP A 217 -5.71 4.18 -13.76
CA TRP A 217 -6.33 5.15 -14.68
C TRP A 217 -5.47 5.48 -15.91
N VAL A 218 -4.18 5.32 -15.83
CA VAL A 218 -3.20 5.65 -16.86
C VAL A 218 -3.51 4.98 -18.20
N PHE A 219 -4.13 3.81 -18.18
CA PHE A 219 -4.48 3.06 -19.38
C PHE A 219 -5.75 3.54 -20.09
N ASP A 220 -6.52 4.42 -19.46
CA ASP A 220 -7.64 5.11 -20.09
C ASP A 220 -7.18 6.41 -20.78
N GLU A 221 -6.06 6.98 -20.32
CA GLU A 221 -5.53 8.25 -20.83
C GLU A 221 -4.45 8.05 -21.91
N TYR A 222 -3.62 6.99 -21.79
CA TYR A 222 -2.49 6.74 -22.68
C TYR A 222 -2.61 5.38 -23.36
N ASP A 223 -2.32 5.35 -24.67
CA ASP A 223 -2.21 4.09 -25.43
C ASP A 223 -0.85 3.44 -25.17
N LEU A 224 -0.83 2.51 -24.25
CA LEU A 224 0.36 1.82 -23.74
C LEU A 224 0.34 0.35 -24.09
N VAL A 225 1.46 -0.15 -24.58
CA VAL A 225 1.68 -1.56 -24.90
C VAL A 225 2.53 -2.20 -23.81
N GLN A 226 2.01 -3.25 -23.18
CA GLN A 226 2.80 -4.10 -22.27
C GLN A 226 3.78 -4.96 -23.07
N LEU A 227 5.03 -4.96 -22.68
CA LEU A 227 6.00 -5.90 -23.22
C LEU A 227 5.70 -7.32 -22.71
N GLU A 228 5.74 -8.29 -23.60
CA GLU A 228 5.53 -9.70 -23.27
C GLU A 228 6.64 -10.22 -22.35
N GLU A 229 6.27 -11.11 -21.46
CA GLU A 229 7.21 -11.78 -20.56
C GLU A 229 7.69 -13.09 -21.20
N PRO A 230 8.99 -13.21 -21.53
CA PRO A 230 9.48 -14.40 -22.21
C PRO A 230 9.45 -15.65 -21.33
N ASN A 231 9.58 -15.47 -20.02
CA ASN A 231 9.54 -16.54 -19.03
C ASN A 231 8.40 -16.27 -18.02
N PRO A 232 7.50 -17.22 -17.78
CA PRO A 232 6.43 -17.03 -16.80
C PRO A 232 6.97 -16.93 -15.39
N TYR A 233 6.19 -16.27 -14.50
CA TYR A 233 6.46 -16.31 -13.06
C TYR A 233 6.50 -17.75 -12.54
N VAL A 234 7.40 -18.01 -11.61
CA VAL A 234 7.50 -19.26 -10.86
C VAL A 234 7.62 -18.99 -9.39
N GLU A 235 7.03 -19.83 -8.56
CA GLU A 235 7.15 -19.73 -7.11
C GLU A 235 8.61 -19.75 -6.67
N GLY A 236 8.98 -18.85 -5.75
CA GLY A 236 10.36 -18.65 -5.31
C GLY A 236 11.19 -17.74 -6.21
N ALA A 237 10.62 -17.18 -7.29
CA ALA A 237 11.28 -16.10 -8.03
C ALA A 237 11.56 -14.90 -7.11
N PHE A 238 12.63 -14.16 -7.41
CA PHE A 238 13.08 -12.98 -6.66
C PHE A 238 13.47 -13.23 -5.19
N THR A 239 13.52 -14.49 -4.75
CA THR A 239 14.06 -14.87 -3.44
C THR A 239 15.56 -15.23 -3.57
N ASP A 240 16.24 -15.45 -2.43
CA ASP A 240 17.67 -15.81 -2.43
C ASP A 240 17.94 -17.09 -3.25
N GLY A 241 18.63 -16.93 -4.36
CA GLY A 241 18.95 -18.01 -5.32
C GLY A 241 17.81 -18.40 -6.27
N GLY A 242 16.67 -17.72 -6.23
CA GLY A 242 15.57 -17.88 -7.20
C GLY A 242 15.86 -17.20 -8.54
N PRO A 243 15.11 -17.55 -9.61
CA PRO A 243 15.27 -16.90 -10.92
C PRO A 243 14.77 -15.45 -10.86
N THR A 244 15.42 -14.56 -11.62
CA THR A 244 15.07 -13.16 -11.74
C THR A 244 14.78 -12.73 -13.19
N ASP A 245 15.02 -13.62 -14.15
CA ASP A 245 14.70 -13.45 -15.59
C ASP A 245 13.30 -13.97 -15.93
N VAL A 246 12.32 -13.65 -15.08
CA VAL A 246 10.93 -14.14 -15.19
C VAL A 246 9.94 -12.98 -15.06
N ALA A 247 8.68 -13.25 -15.42
CA ALA A 247 7.57 -12.33 -15.23
C ALA A 247 7.42 -11.92 -13.76
N ILE A 248 6.93 -10.70 -13.52
CA ILE A 248 6.36 -10.31 -12.25
C ILE A 248 5.01 -11.04 -12.08
N PRO A 249 4.63 -11.49 -10.87
CA PRO A 249 3.39 -12.22 -10.70
C PRO A 249 2.14 -11.33 -10.89
N THR A 250 1.04 -11.96 -11.29
CA THR A 250 -0.29 -11.35 -11.14
C THR A 250 -0.62 -11.25 -9.66
N LEU A 251 -1.21 -10.16 -9.23
CA LEU A 251 -1.48 -9.87 -7.84
C LEU A 251 -2.93 -10.13 -7.45
N ALA A 252 -3.10 -10.48 -6.17
CA ALA A 252 -4.35 -10.40 -5.45
C ALA A 252 -4.17 -9.45 -4.26
N ALA A 253 -5.07 -8.49 -4.12
CA ALA A 253 -5.10 -7.59 -2.97
C ALA A 253 -5.83 -8.27 -1.81
N ASN A 254 -5.25 -8.17 -0.62
CA ASN A 254 -5.75 -8.83 0.57
C ASN A 254 -5.81 -7.87 1.75
N ILE A 255 -6.58 -8.24 2.76
CA ILE A 255 -6.52 -7.65 4.09
C ILE A 255 -5.75 -8.60 5.01
N ALA A 256 -4.77 -8.07 5.74
CA ALA A 256 -4.10 -8.78 6.82
C ALA A 256 -4.49 -8.15 8.15
N ALA A 257 -4.76 -8.97 9.16
CA ALA A 257 -5.12 -8.52 10.49
C ALA A 257 -4.33 -9.28 11.56
N ARG A 258 -4.11 -8.63 12.69
CA ARG A 258 -3.56 -9.29 13.87
C ARG A 258 -4.53 -10.34 14.39
N LYS A 259 -4.01 -11.49 14.78
CA LYS A 259 -4.82 -12.61 15.34
C LYS A 259 -5.53 -12.26 16.65
N ASP A 260 -4.90 -11.40 17.48
CA ASP A 260 -5.49 -10.97 18.75
C ASP A 260 -6.64 -9.96 18.57
N LEU A 261 -6.80 -9.38 17.36
CA LEU A 261 -7.93 -8.53 17.03
C LEU A 261 -9.27 -9.29 17.13
N GLN A 262 -9.27 -10.61 16.87
CA GLN A 262 -10.45 -11.47 17.06
C GLN A 262 -10.98 -11.46 18.50
N ASP A 263 -10.13 -11.23 19.49
CA ASP A 263 -10.53 -11.15 20.90
C ASP A 263 -10.96 -9.74 21.31
N ARG A 264 -10.51 -8.71 20.59
CA ARG A 264 -10.76 -7.30 20.90
C ARG A 264 -11.98 -6.74 20.16
N ALA A 265 -12.13 -7.06 18.87
CA ALA A 265 -13.20 -6.60 17.99
C ALA A 265 -13.68 -7.75 17.07
N PRO A 266 -14.33 -8.78 17.61
CA PRO A 266 -14.71 -9.98 16.85
C PRO A 266 -15.65 -9.68 15.68
N GLU A 267 -16.61 -8.78 15.85
CA GLU A 267 -17.56 -8.38 14.80
C GLU A 267 -16.84 -7.63 13.67
N PHE A 268 -15.83 -6.81 14.01
CA PHE A 268 -15.02 -6.13 12.99
C PHE A 268 -14.17 -7.14 12.19
N VAL A 269 -13.60 -8.15 12.83
CA VAL A 269 -12.87 -9.20 12.12
C VAL A 269 -13.79 -10.01 11.20
N GLU A 270 -15.02 -10.31 11.61
CA GLU A 270 -16.00 -10.98 10.73
C GLU A 270 -16.40 -10.08 9.55
N PHE A 271 -16.55 -8.78 9.77
CA PHE A 271 -16.72 -7.81 8.69
C PHE A 271 -15.54 -7.85 7.71
N LEU A 272 -14.28 -7.74 8.20
CA LEU A 272 -13.09 -7.78 7.35
C LEU A 272 -12.98 -9.03 6.47
N LYS A 273 -13.45 -10.18 6.98
CA LYS A 273 -13.46 -11.46 6.24
C LYS A 273 -14.40 -11.47 5.03
N ASN A 274 -15.41 -10.62 5.05
CA ASN A 274 -16.42 -10.56 4.00
C ASN A 274 -16.17 -9.43 2.98
N VAL A 275 -15.17 -8.57 3.24
CA VAL A 275 -14.86 -7.45 2.33
C VAL A 275 -14.36 -7.99 0.99
N GLU A 276 -15.11 -7.68 -0.06
CA GLU A 276 -14.78 -7.99 -1.46
C GLU A 276 -15.18 -6.79 -2.33
N ILE A 277 -14.22 -6.16 -2.99
CA ILE A 277 -14.45 -5.02 -3.87
C ILE A 277 -14.21 -5.50 -5.31
N PRO A 278 -15.20 -5.49 -6.20
CA PRO A 278 -14.99 -5.90 -7.58
C PRO A 278 -13.83 -5.13 -8.24
N LEU A 279 -12.96 -5.82 -8.98
CA LEU A 279 -11.81 -5.18 -9.65
C LEU A 279 -12.24 -4.02 -10.55
N GLU A 280 -13.39 -4.16 -11.22
CA GLU A 280 -13.97 -3.13 -12.07
C GLU A 280 -14.37 -1.86 -11.29
N ASP A 281 -14.77 -2.01 -10.02
CA ASP A 281 -15.06 -0.87 -9.15
C ASP A 281 -13.79 -0.15 -8.71
N VAL A 282 -12.71 -0.91 -8.42
CA VAL A 282 -11.39 -0.32 -8.13
C VAL A 282 -10.91 0.48 -9.35
N GLU A 283 -11.03 -0.07 -10.56
CA GLU A 283 -10.71 0.64 -11.81
C GLU A 283 -11.50 1.95 -11.95
N ALA A 284 -12.82 1.89 -11.69
CA ALA A 284 -13.68 3.07 -11.76
C ALA A 284 -13.31 4.15 -10.73
N LEU A 285 -12.99 3.75 -9.49
CA LEU A 285 -12.53 4.65 -8.43
C LEU A 285 -11.22 5.37 -8.79
N LEU A 286 -10.26 4.63 -9.34
CA LEU A 286 -8.99 5.20 -9.78
C LEU A 286 -9.15 6.13 -10.98
N ALA A 287 -10.04 5.80 -11.91
CA ALA A 287 -10.39 6.67 -13.03
C ALA A 287 -11.07 7.98 -12.56
N ALA A 288 -11.97 7.90 -11.56
CA ALA A 288 -12.60 9.07 -10.96
C ALA A 288 -11.57 9.97 -10.24
N ALA A 289 -10.65 9.39 -9.49
CA ALA A 289 -9.54 10.12 -8.83
C ALA A 289 -8.69 10.91 -9.82
N ASN A 290 -8.42 10.34 -11.00
CA ASN A 290 -7.67 11.03 -12.05
C ASN A 290 -8.47 12.12 -12.75
N ALA A 291 -9.75 11.86 -13.03
CA ALA A 291 -10.63 12.81 -13.73
C ALA A 291 -10.85 14.10 -12.90
N ASP A 292 -10.87 14.00 -11.60
CA ASP A 292 -10.99 15.13 -10.67
C ASP A 292 -9.99 15.01 -9.51
N SER A 293 -8.83 15.61 -9.68
CA SER A 293 -7.76 15.63 -8.67
C SER A 293 -8.11 16.37 -7.36
N SER A 294 -9.31 16.94 -7.26
CA SER A 294 -9.82 17.52 -6.00
C SER A 294 -10.53 16.48 -5.12
N LEU A 295 -10.88 15.30 -5.68
CA LEU A 295 -11.47 14.22 -4.91
C LEU A 295 -10.40 13.58 -4.01
N THR A 296 -10.75 13.46 -2.73
CA THR A 296 -9.94 12.76 -1.75
C THR A 296 -10.31 11.26 -1.73
N PRO A 297 -9.49 10.38 -1.15
CA PRO A 297 -9.89 8.99 -0.89
C PRO A 297 -11.20 8.89 -0.10
N GLU A 298 -11.46 9.83 0.84
CA GLU A 298 -12.70 9.94 1.60
C GLU A 298 -13.91 10.22 0.68
N ASP A 299 -13.78 11.18 -0.25
CA ASP A 299 -14.85 11.50 -1.21
C ASP A 299 -15.18 10.31 -2.12
N LEU A 300 -14.14 9.62 -2.59
CA LEU A 300 -14.27 8.44 -3.46
C LEU A 300 -14.93 7.28 -2.72
N ALA A 301 -14.50 7.00 -1.49
CA ALA A 301 -15.11 5.98 -0.65
C ALA A 301 -16.60 6.27 -0.39
N THR A 302 -16.94 7.52 -0.03
CA THR A 302 -18.32 7.95 0.19
C THR A 302 -19.21 7.70 -1.04
N GLN A 303 -18.73 8.11 -2.22
CA GLN A 303 -19.49 7.91 -3.46
C GLN A 303 -19.70 6.43 -3.77
N TRP A 304 -18.66 5.63 -3.60
CA TRP A 304 -18.73 4.19 -3.86
C TRP A 304 -19.65 3.48 -2.87
N LEU A 305 -19.60 3.82 -1.59
CA LEU A 305 -20.47 3.27 -0.55
C LEU A 305 -21.96 3.58 -0.81
N ASP A 306 -22.27 4.81 -1.25
CA ASP A 306 -23.63 5.20 -1.62
C ASP A 306 -24.18 4.36 -2.80
N GLU A 307 -23.33 3.99 -3.76
CA GLU A 307 -23.70 3.21 -4.94
C GLU A 307 -23.75 1.70 -4.67
N ASN A 308 -23.04 1.21 -3.65
CA ASN A 308 -22.86 -0.21 -3.36
C ASN A 308 -23.44 -0.64 -2.00
N ALA A 309 -24.46 0.05 -1.50
CA ALA A 309 -25.03 -0.20 -0.17
C ALA A 309 -25.47 -1.67 0.05
N ASP A 310 -26.05 -2.33 -0.95
CA ASP A 310 -26.48 -3.73 -0.85
C ASP A 310 -25.27 -4.69 -0.71
N LEU A 311 -24.15 -4.38 -1.38
CA LEU A 311 -22.92 -5.15 -1.27
C LEU A 311 -22.31 -4.98 0.13
N VAL A 312 -22.21 -3.73 0.61
CA VAL A 312 -21.68 -3.39 1.93
C VAL A 312 -22.51 -4.04 3.05
N GLU A 313 -23.83 -4.02 2.95
CA GLU A 313 -24.71 -4.72 3.90
C GLU A 313 -24.42 -6.23 3.97
N SER A 314 -23.99 -6.82 2.87
CA SER A 314 -23.61 -8.25 2.84
C SER A 314 -22.30 -8.57 3.57
N TRP A 315 -21.47 -7.58 3.87
CA TRP A 315 -20.22 -7.74 4.62
C TRP A 315 -20.46 -7.74 6.13
N LEU A 316 -21.58 -7.18 6.58
CA LEU A 316 -21.88 -7.06 8.01
C LEU A 316 -22.19 -8.43 8.63
N PRO A 317 -21.75 -8.68 9.87
CA PRO A 317 -21.95 -9.96 10.56
C PRO A 317 -23.39 -10.26 10.94
#